data_28d12c2c32042c71bf23984677ee4c7e
#
_entry.id   28d12c2c32042c71bf23984677ee4c7e
#
_cell.length_a   1.000
_cell.length_b   1.000
_cell.length_c   1.000
_cell.angle_alpha   90.00
_cell.angle_beta   90.00
_cell.angle_gamma   90.00
#
_symmetry.space_group_name_H-M   'P 1'
#
loop_
_entity.id
_entity.type
_entity.pdbx_description
1 polymer ?
#
loop_
_entity_poly.entity_id
_entity_poly.type
_entity_poly.pdbx_seq_one_letter_code
_entity_poly.pdbx_strand_id
1 'polypeptide(L)'
;KLPYQDLWKKARLAMEANRPALARAAVALDAPDAAAEVAQISNSAARYLNARAPVVTRKRQELVTLALVKLASADPDAAAAQMEAKWAVQLTPEERNWVWGVIGKQSALKLQDAAVQHFAKVTRDKDLNDGMLGWKARAALRLGNWRMVAGAIEAMSEESRQEPTWTYWLARARLALARGDADRTAAQQLLQGIAGAGGFYEKLAQEELGRPIVTPPAPAPLTAAERDWARSHAGLRRALQAIAIGLRAEGVREWNYWTNLHQKGGMNDRELYAAAEFACARQVWDRCINASERTKGFMDFAQRFPTPLREPVVSQSRAIGLDPAYVFGLIRQESRFLMDARSGVGASGLMQVMPATARWTARKIGLDGFVPSQINDRDTNILI
;
A
#
# COMPACT_ATOMS: atom_id res chain seq x y z
N LYS A 1 23.77 22.50 -2.36
CA LYS A 1 23.50 22.09 -0.95
C LYS A 1 22.02 21.81 -0.82
N LEU A 2 21.65 20.68 -0.22
CA LEU A 2 20.24 20.40 0.12
C LEU A 2 19.78 21.36 1.22
N PRO A 3 18.50 21.79 1.19
CA PRO A 3 17.92 22.62 2.25
C PRO A 3 18.00 21.91 3.62
N TYR A 4 18.28 22.66 4.67
CA TYR A 4 18.29 22.18 6.04
C TYR A 4 17.04 21.37 6.39
N GLN A 5 15.87 21.91 6.09
CA GLN A 5 14.59 21.28 6.42
C GLN A 5 14.43 19.89 5.77
N ASP A 6 14.89 19.71 4.54
CA ASP A 6 14.75 18.43 3.84
C ASP A 6 15.65 17.35 4.44
N LEU A 7 16.85 17.73 4.91
CA LEU A 7 17.76 16.81 5.58
C LEU A 7 17.17 16.30 6.90
N TRP A 8 16.62 17.20 7.72
CA TRP A 8 16.02 16.81 8.99
C TRP A 8 14.69 16.08 8.83
N LYS A 9 13.85 16.45 7.86
CA LYS A 9 12.67 15.67 7.50
C LYS A 9 13.04 14.25 7.05
N LYS A 10 14.10 14.10 6.26
CA LYS A 10 14.61 12.78 5.89
C LYS A 10 15.09 11.99 7.10
N ALA A 11 15.76 12.63 8.03
CA ALA A 11 16.18 11.99 9.28
C ALA A 11 14.99 11.53 10.13
N ARG A 12 13.94 12.35 10.25
CA ARG A 12 12.70 12.01 10.96
C ARG A 12 12.01 10.79 10.32
N LEU A 13 11.84 10.77 9.00
CA LEU A 13 11.26 9.64 8.25
C LEU A 13 12.11 8.36 8.41
N ALA A 14 13.43 8.48 8.36
CA ALA A 14 14.33 7.35 8.55
C ALA A 14 14.25 6.80 9.98
N MET A 15 14.12 7.67 10.98
CA MET A 15 13.97 7.28 12.38
C MET A 15 12.64 6.56 12.62
N GLU A 16 11.55 7.09 12.07
CA GLU A 16 10.23 6.46 12.12
C GLU A 16 10.23 5.07 11.45
N ALA A 17 10.93 4.94 10.32
CA ALA A 17 11.09 3.66 9.62
C ALA A 17 12.11 2.70 10.27
N ASN A 18 12.61 3.03 11.46
CA ASN A 18 13.64 2.25 12.17
C ASN A 18 14.93 2.03 11.37
N ARG A 19 15.37 3.07 10.63
CA ARG A 19 16.60 3.10 9.84
C ARG A 19 17.61 4.11 10.41
N PRO A 20 18.19 3.85 11.59
CA PRO A 20 19.03 4.83 12.29
C PRO A 20 20.33 5.20 11.53
N ALA A 21 20.87 4.27 10.78
CA ALA A 21 22.05 4.56 9.93
C ALA A 21 21.75 5.63 8.86
N LEU A 22 20.56 5.57 8.24
CA LEU A 22 20.11 6.56 7.27
C LEU A 22 19.81 7.90 7.95
N ALA A 23 19.19 7.88 9.13
CA ALA A 23 18.95 9.09 9.92
C ALA A 23 20.28 9.77 10.27
N ARG A 24 21.27 9.02 10.76
CA ARG A 24 22.61 9.51 11.07
C ARG A 24 23.30 10.11 9.84
N ALA A 25 23.23 9.44 8.68
CA ALA A 25 23.81 9.96 7.45
C ALA A 25 23.17 11.29 7.02
N ALA A 26 21.85 11.43 7.12
CA ALA A 26 21.14 12.67 6.82
C ALA A 26 21.55 13.81 7.77
N VAL A 27 21.63 13.55 9.09
CA VAL A 27 22.07 14.51 10.09
C VAL A 27 23.53 14.93 9.86
N ALA A 28 24.42 14.00 9.51
CA ALA A 28 25.83 14.29 9.27
C ALA A 28 26.09 15.27 8.12
N LEU A 29 25.16 15.38 7.16
CA LEU A 29 25.27 16.33 6.05
C LEU A 29 25.05 17.80 6.49
N ASP A 30 24.33 18.01 7.57
CA ASP A 30 24.05 19.36 8.11
C ASP A 30 24.82 19.62 9.41
N ALA A 31 24.83 18.65 10.32
CA ALA A 31 25.41 18.75 11.66
C ALA A 31 26.29 17.51 11.97
N PRO A 32 27.52 17.41 11.44
CA PRO A 32 28.40 16.24 11.64
C PRO A 32 28.65 15.91 13.11
N ASP A 33 28.76 16.91 13.96
CA ASP A 33 28.94 16.79 15.42
C ASP A 33 27.72 16.19 16.13
N ALA A 34 26.53 16.38 15.60
CA ALA A 34 25.29 15.82 16.14
C ALA A 34 25.04 14.35 15.68
N ALA A 35 25.72 13.88 14.67
CA ALA A 35 25.52 12.53 14.12
C ALA A 35 25.78 11.42 15.16
N ALA A 36 26.67 11.63 16.12
CA ALA A 36 26.94 10.69 17.22
C ALA A 36 25.75 10.58 18.19
N GLU A 37 24.98 11.66 18.40
CA GLU A 37 23.81 11.65 19.28
C GLU A 37 22.66 10.83 18.68
N VAL A 38 22.57 10.68 17.36
CA VAL A 38 21.58 9.82 16.70
C VAL A 38 21.74 8.36 17.11
N ALA A 39 22.96 7.89 17.36
CA ALA A 39 23.20 6.54 17.88
C ALA A 39 22.69 6.40 19.33
N GLN A 40 22.89 7.41 20.18
CA GLN A 40 22.36 7.43 21.55
C GLN A 40 20.82 7.40 21.56
N ILE A 41 20.19 8.20 20.69
CA ILE A 41 18.74 8.21 20.49
C ILE A 41 18.25 6.83 20.07
N SER A 42 18.91 6.20 19.12
CA SER A 42 18.55 4.87 18.60
C SER A 42 18.64 3.79 19.67
N ASN A 43 19.62 3.86 20.55
CA ASN A 43 19.82 2.90 21.64
C ASN A 43 18.77 3.08 22.75
N SER A 44 18.44 4.31 23.14
CA SER A 44 17.40 4.58 24.14
C SER A 44 16.90 6.00 24.03
N ALA A 45 15.83 6.21 23.28
CA ALA A 45 15.18 7.51 23.12
C ALA A 45 14.67 8.07 24.48
N ALA A 46 14.07 7.23 25.31
CA ALA A 46 13.58 7.63 26.61
C ALA A 46 14.72 8.16 27.53
N ARG A 47 15.83 7.44 27.58
CA ARG A 47 17.01 7.87 28.36
C ARG A 47 17.57 9.18 27.83
N TYR A 48 17.65 9.31 26.50
CA TYR A 48 18.10 10.54 25.85
C TYR A 48 17.24 11.75 26.25
N LEU A 49 15.91 11.62 26.20
CA LEU A 49 14.96 12.67 26.56
C LEU A 49 15.02 13.03 28.05
N ASN A 50 15.13 12.04 28.95
CA ASN A 50 15.18 12.27 30.39
C ASN A 50 16.45 12.96 30.84
N ALA A 51 17.59 12.71 30.18
CA ALA A 51 18.89 13.30 30.54
C ALA A 51 19.09 14.72 30.01
N ARG A 52 18.16 15.30 29.25
CA ARG A 52 18.35 16.60 28.59
C ARG A 52 17.78 17.77 29.37
N ALA A 53 18.59 18.83 29.47
CA ALA A 53 18.18 20.15 29.88
C ALA A 53 17.26 20.82 28.83
N PRO A 54 16.60 21.94 29.16
CA PRO A 54 15.81 22.72 28.21
C PRO A 54 16.58 23.03 26.91
N VAL A 55 15.86 23.10 25.82
CA VAL A 55 16.44 23.25 24.48
C VAL A 55 16.62 24.74 24.15
N VAL A 56 17.83 25.12 23.75
CA VAL A 56 18.16 26.50 23.40
C VAL A 56 18.62 26.67 21.94
N THR A 57 18.83 25.59 21.19
CA THR A 57 19.31 25.68 19.81
C THR A 57 18.46 24.86 18.86
N ARG A 58 18.34 25.33 17.62
CA ARG A 58 17.60 24.62 16.56
C ARG A 58 18.06 23.16 16.35
N LYS A 59 19.37 22.95 16.35
CA LYS A 59 19.95 21.60 16.24
C LYS A 59 19.46 20.69 17.38
N ARG A 60 19.38 21.19 18.59
CA ARG A 60 18.87 20.40 19.73
C ARG A 60 17.37 20.13 19.64
N GLN A 61 16.58 21.09 19.11
CA GLN A 61 15.16 20.86 18.87
C GLN A 61 14.95 19.70 17.91
N GLU A 62 15.71 19.65 16.81
CA GLU A 62 15.66 18.55 15.86
C GLU A 62 16.09 17.21 16.47
N LEU A 63 17.15 17.15 17.27
CA LEU A 63 17.56 15.93 17.95
C LEU A 63 16.50 15.43 18.95
N VAL A 64 15.87 16.34 19.71
CA VAL A 64 14.74 16.01 20.58
C VAL A 64 13.55 15.50 19.75
N THR A 65 13.26 16.14 18.62
CA THR A 65 12.22 15.68 17.68
C THR A 65 12.51 14.25 17.19
N LEU A 66 13.75 13.94 16.81
CA LEU A 66 14.14 12.57 16.42
C LEU A 66 13.96 11.57 17.56
N ALA A 67 14.29 11.97 18.81
CA ALA A 67 14.12 11.11 19.96
C ALA A 67 12.63 10.85 20.29
N LEU A 68 11.78 11.86 20.16
CA LEU A 68 10.33 11.73 20.33
C LEU A 68 9.71 10.86 19.23
N VAL A 69 10.12 11.03 17.99
CA VAL A 69 9.71 10.18 16.87
C VAL A 69 10.11 8.72 17.12
N LYS A 70 11.33 8.47 17.57
CA LYS A 70 11.80 7.12 17.91
C LYS A 70 11.03 6.51 19.08
N LEU A 71 10.76 7.31 20.12
CA LEU A 71 9.96 6.85 21.26
C LEU A 71 8.52 6.53 20.83
N ALA A 72 7.88 7.41 20.05
CA ALA A 72 6.52 7.22 19.56
C ALA A 72 6.37 5.93 18.71
N SER A 73 7.38 5.58 17.94
CA SER A 73 7.37 4.35 17.12
C SER A 73 7.33 3.07 17.97
N ALA A 74 7.87 3.11 19.20
CA ALA A 74 7.84 2.01 20.14
C ALA A 74 6.63 2.09 21.09
N ASP A 75 6.48 3.26 21.72
CA ASP A 75 5.47 3.54 22.73
C ASP A 75 4.89 4.95 22.52
N PRO A 76 3.74 5.06 21.80
CA PRO A 76 3.12 6.36 21.55
C PRO A 76 2.59 7.04 22.82
N ASP A 77 2.16 6.28 23.83
CA ASP A 77 1.65 6.84 25.09
C ASP A 77 2.77 7.47 25.91
N ALA A 78 3.93 6.81 26.00
CA ALA A 78 5.11 7.39 26.63
C ALA A 78 5.60 8.65 25.89
N ALA A 79 5.55 8.68 24.56
CA ALA A 79 5.91 9.85 23.77
C ALA A 79 4.92 11.01 24.00
N ALA A 80 3.61 10.73 24.08
CA ALA A 80 2.58 11.71 24.38
C ALA A 80 2.79 12.33 25.77
N ALA A 81 3.07 11.50 26.79
CA ALA A 81 3.38 11.97 28.14
C ALA A 81 4.62 12.88 28.17
N GLN A 82 5.69 12.54 27.44
CA GLN A 82 6.89 13.38 27.31
C GLN A 82 6.58 14.71 26.60
N MET A 83 5.75 14.68 25.57
CA MET A 83 5.31 15.91 24.89
C MET A 83 4.54 16.83 25.82
N GLU A 84 3.58 16.31 26.56
CA GLU A 84 2.71 17.09 27.44
C GLU A 84 3.48 17.65 28.68
N ALA A 85 4.34 16.82 29.26
CA ALA A 85 5.06 17.21 30.47
C ALA A 85 6.19 18.23 30.23
N LYS A 86 6.85 18.19 29.07
CA LYS A 86 8.10 18.94 28.90
C LYS A 86 8.33 19.50 27.49
N TRP A 87 8.12 18.72 26.44
CA TRP A 87 8.74 19.03 25.16
C TRP A 87 7.86 19.87 24.21
N ALA A 88 6.53 19.79 24.30
CA ALA A 88 5.65 20.52 23.38
C ALA A 88 5.89 22.03 23.33
N VAL A 89 6.24 22.65 24.47
CA VAL A 89 6.50 24.08 24.56
C VAL A 89 7.89 24.51 24.08
N GLN A 90 8.80 23.53 23.88
CA GLN A 90 10.19 23.76 23.50
C GLN A 90 10.45 23.55 22.03
N LEU A 91 9.52 22.89 21.34
CA LEU A 91 9.58 22.61 19.90
C LEU A 91 8.93 23.74 19.10
N THR A 92 9.40 23.94 17.88
CA THR A 92 8.71 24.79 16.93
C THR A 92 7.31 24.24 16.61
N PRO A 93 6.37 25.06 16.14
CA PRO A 93 5.04 24.57 15.76
C PRO A 93 5.09 23.41 14.75
N GLU A 94 5.99 23.44 13.78
CA GLU A 94 6.15 22.38 12.76
C GLU A 94 6.66 21.08 13.40
N GLU A 95 7.71 21.14 14.21
CA GLU A 95 8.27 19.97 14.90
C GLU A 95 7.24 19.34 15.85
N ARG A 96 6.53 20.17 16.61
CA ARG A 96 5.45 19.74 17.50
C ARG A 96 4.34 19.03 16.74
N ASN A 97 3.88 19.60 15.63
CA ASN A 97 2.86 18.99 14.79
C ASN A 97 3.35 17.66 14.20
N TRP A 98 4.60 17.61 13.75
CA TRP A 98 5.20 16.38 13.25
C TRP A 98 5.21 15.25 14.30
N VAL A 99 5.66 15.56 15.52
CA VAL A 99 5.70 14.58 16.61
C VAL A 99 4.29 14.08 16.96
N TRP A 100 3.31 14.99 17.10
CA TRP A 100 1.92 14.61 17.34
C TRP A 100 1.34 13.79 16.18
N GLY A 101 1.73 14.09 14.96
CA GLY A 101 1.38 13.29 13.76
C GLY A 101 1.92 11.86 13.84
N VAL A 102 3.18 11.68 14.27
CA VAL A 102 3.76 10.34 14.47
C VAL A 102 3.07 9.61 15.62
N ILE A 103 2.86 10.26 16.77
CA ILE A 103 2.16 9.67 17.92
C ILE A 103 0.76 9.21 17.50
N GLY A 104 -0.01 10.08 16.85
CA GLY A 104 -1.35 9.75 16.36
C GLY A 104 -1.34 8.59 15.37
N LYS A 105 -0.39 8.57 14.43
CA LYS A 105 -0.22 7.47 13.47
C LYS A 105 0.08 6.14 14.17
N GLN A 106 0.99 6.12 15.13
CA GLN A 106 1.36 4.89 15.84
C GLN A 106 0.22 4.38 16.73
N SER A 107 -0.52 5.28 17.38
CA SER A 107 -1.75 4.93 18.11
C SER A 107 -2.82 4.37 17.18
N ALA A 108 -3.00 4.97 15.99
CA ALA A 108 -3.97 4.49 14.99
C ALA A 108 -3.58 3.10 14.44
N LEU A 109 -2.30 2.84 14.20
CA LEU A 109 -1.79 1.52 13.81
C LEU A 109 -2.08 0.44 14.86
N LYS A 110 -2.06 0.82 16.14
CA LYS A 110 -2.44 -0.06 17.27
C LYS A 110 -3.95 -0.10 17.53
N LEU A 111 -4.75 0.54 16.69
CA LEU A 111 -6.21 0.64 16.79
C LEU A 111 -6.68 1.31 18.11
N GLN A 112 -5.86 2.16 18.71
CA GLN A 112 -6.22 2.91 19.93
C GLN A 112 -7.12 4.09 19.58
N ASP A 113 -8.18 4.30 20.33
CA ASP A 113 -9.11 5.43 20.14
C ASP A 113 -8.47 6.78 20.50
N ALA A 114 -7.46 6.78 21.37
CA ALA A 114 -6.62 7.93 21.67
C ALA A 114 -5.94 8.56 20.45
N ALA A 115 -5.83 7.83 19.34
CA ALA A 115 -5.25 8.33 18.10
C ALA A 115 -5.90 9.65 17.62
N VAL A 116 -7.23 9.74 17.69
CA VAL A 116 -7.96 10.97 17.29
C VAL A 116 -7.62 12.15 18.20
N GLN A 117 -7.47 11.90 19.50
CA GLN A 117 -7.09 12.93 20.49
C GLN A 117 -5.64 13.41 20.25
N HIS A 118 -4.71 12.50 19.94
CA HIS A 118 -3.34 12.86 19.57
C HIS A 118 -3.30 13.68 18.28
N PHE A 119 -4.03 13.29 17.25
CA PHE A 119 -4.14 14.07 16.01
C PHE A 119 -4.83 15.43 16.23
N ALA A 120 -5.73 15.56 17.20
CA ALA A 120 -6.36 16.84 17.55
C ALA A 120 -5.37 17.87 18.16
N LYS A 121 -4.21 17.42 18.68
CA LYS A 121 -3.12 18.30 19.13
C LYS A 121 -2.35 18.95 17.97
N VAL A 122 -2.52 18.45 16.72
CA VAL A 122 -1.93 19.04 15.52
C VAL A 122 -2.69 20.33 15.18
N THR A 123 -2.00 21.44 15.15
CA THR A 123 -2.60 22.75 14.88
C THR A 123 -2.60 23.14 13.40
N ARG A 124 -1.76 22.49 12.59
CA ARG A 124 -1.64 22.73 11.16
C ARG A 124 -1.34 21.42 10.42
N ASP A 125 -2.33 20.88 9.75
CA ASP A 125 -2.25 19.58 9.06
C ASP A 125 -1.22 19.56 7.91
N LYS A 126 -0.93 20.70 7.30
CA LYS A 126 0.11 20.83 6.25
C LYS A 126 1.54 20.54 6.75
N ASP A 127 1.77 20.46 8.04
CA ASP A 127 3.05 20.05 8.61
C ASP A 127 3.22 18.51 8.60
N LEU A 128 2.13 17.77 8.40
CA LEU A 128 2.12 16.31 8.31
C LEU A 128 2.42 15.83 6.88
N ASN A 129 2.96 14.62 6.76
CA ASN A 129 3.05 13.95 5.47
C ASN A 129 1.77 13.15 5.16
N ASP A 130 1.58 12.76 3.89
CA ASP A 130 0.40 12.02 3.42
C ASP A 130 0.18 10.71 4.18
N GLY A 131 1.25 10.04 4.61
CA GLY A 131 1.15 8.84 5.44
C GLY A 131 0.50 9.11 6.81
N MET A 132 0.87 10.20 7.47
CA MET A 132 0.25 10.63 8.73
C MET A 132 -1.19 11.07 8.53
N LEU A 133 -1.45 11.86 7.49
CA LEU A 133 -2.79 12.34 7.12
C LEU A 133 -3.72 11.18 6.77
N GLY A 134 -3.22 10.17 6.05
CA GLY A 134 -3.98 8.96 5.76
C GLY A 134 -4.37 8.18 7.01
N TRP A 135 -3.49 8.09 8.01
CA TRP A 135 -3.83 7.47 9.29
C TRP A 135 -4.74 8.34 10.16
N LYS A 136 -4.61 9.68 10.09
CA LYS A 136 -5.56 10.61 10.70
C LYS A 136 -6.98 10.42 10.15
N ALA A 137 -7.11 10.34 8.83
CA ALA A 137 -8.39 10.07 8.19
C ALA A 137 -8.97 8.71 8.61
N ARG A 138 -8.16 7.63 8.64
CA ARG A 138 -8.62 6.29 9.07
C ARG A 138 -9.05 6.26 10.54
N ALA A 139 -8.29 6.90 11.44
CA ALA A 139 -8.67 7.01 12.84
C ALA A 139 -9.98 7.78 13.01
N ALA A 140 -10.15 8.87 12.28
CA ALA A 140 -11.37 9.67 12.28
C ALA A 140 -12.58 8.91 11.72
N LEU A 141 -12.40 8.10 10.67
CA LEU A 141 -13.44 7.24 10.09
C LEU A 141 -13.98 6.23 11.09
N ARG A 142 -13.10 5.60 11.88
CA ARG A 142 -13.53 4.65 12.93
C ARG A 142 -14.47 5.25 13.95
N LEU A 143 -14.34 6.54 14.23
CA LEU A 143 -15.16 7.26 15.21
C LEU A 143 -16.27 8.12 14.57
N GLY A 144 -16.44 8.06 13.25
CA GLY A 144 -17.42 8.88 12.53
C GLY A 144 -17.14 10.38 12.55
N ASN A 145 -15.90 10.79 12.81
CA ASN A 145 -15.53 12.22 12.82
C ASN A 145 -15.29 12.75 11.41
N TRP A 146 -16.39 12.97 10.68
CA TRP A 146 -16.37 13.40 9.27
C TRP A 146 -15.62 14.70 9.03
N ARG A 147 -15.65 15.66 9.98
CA ARG A 147 -14.91 16.92 9.85
C ARG A 147 -13.41 16.68 9.84
N MET A 148 -12.92 15.82 10.73
CA MET A 148 -11.49 15.45 10.75
C MET A 148 -11.10 14.63 9.52
N VAL A 149 -11.98 13.76 9.01
CA VAL A 149 -11.76 13.04 7.74
C VAL A 149 -11.53 14.01 6.60
N ALA A 150 -12.47 14.96 6.40
CA ALA A 150 -12.36 15.94 5.31
C ALA A 150 -11.08 16.78 5.44
N GLY A 151 -10.81 17.35 6.63
CA GLY A 151 -9.64 18.19 6.85
C GLY A 151 -8.32 17.46 6.62
N ALA A 152 -8.22 16.20 7.06
CA ALA A 152 -7.02 15.39 6.83
C ALA A 152 -6.77 15.14 5.34
N ILE A 153 -7.82 14.79 4.58
CA ILE A 153 -7.69 14.52 3.14
C ILE A 153 -7.40 15.81 2.36
N GLU A 154 -8.04 16.92 2.71
CA GLU A 154 -7.82 18.21 2.05
C GLU A 154 -6.41 18.76 2.27
N ALA A 155 -5.75 18.35 3.34
CA ALA A 155 -4.36 18.70 3.63
C ALA A 155 -3.32 17.85 2.89
N MET A 156 -3.69 16.71 2.30
CA MET A 156 -2.78 15.83 1.53
C MET A 156 -2.22 16.54 0.29
N SER A 157 -1.14 15.99 -0.25
CA SER A 157 -0.62 16.39 -1.57
C SER A 157 -1.69 16.23 -2.65
N GLU A 158 -1.55 16.98 -3.74
CA GLU A 158 -2.47 16.88 -4.87
C GLU A 158 -2.51 15.46 -5.46
N GLU A 159 -1.36 14.82 -5.58
CA GLU A 159 -1.23 13.44 -6.06
C GLU A 159 -2.04 12.47 -5.19
N SER A 160 -1.86 12.50 -3.87
CA SER A 160 -2.61 11.63 -2.96
C SER A 160 -4.11 11.92 -2.96
N ARG A 161 -4.52 13.20 -2.99
CA ARG A 161 -5.95 13.56 -3.03
C ARG A 161 -6.68 13.03 -4.27
N GLN A 162 -5.97 12.87 -5.39
CA GLN A 162 -6.53 12.34 -6.64
C GLN A 162 -6.66 10.82 -6.64
N GLU A 163 -6.07 10.12 -5.66
CA GLU A 163 -6.28 8.68 -5.55
C GLU A 163 -7.76 8.36 -5.25
N PRO A 164 -8.34 7.37 -5.94
CA PRO A 164 -9.75 6.99 -5.74
C PRO A 164 -10.14 6.74 -4.28
N THR A 165 -9.22 6.20 -3.48
CA THR A 165 -9.42 5.99 -2.04
C THR A 165 -9.76 7.28 -1.32
N TRP A 166 -8.93 8.32 -1.49
CA TRP A 166 -9.10 9.56 -0.75
C TRP A 166 -10.21 10.42 -1.34
N THR A 167 -10.38 10.42 -2.66
CA THR A 167 -11.50 11.09 -3.32
C THR A 167 -12.85 10.51 -2.84
N TYR A 168 -12.98 9.18 -2.74
CA TYR A 168 -14.18 8.53 -2.23
C TYR A 168 -14.50 8.97 -0.79
N TRP A 169 -13.53 8.87 0.12
CA TRP A 169 -13.75 9.22 1.52
C TRP A 169 -13.98 10.72 1.74
N LEU A 170 -13.37 11.58 0.91
CA LEU A 170 -13.67 13.01 0.93
C LEU A 170 -15.12 13.28 0.49
N ALA A 171 -15.58 12.62 -0.57
CA ALA A 171 -16.96 12.73 -1.01
C ALA A 171 -17.95 12.27 0.08
N ARG A 172 -17.69 11.12 0.72
CA ARG A 172 -18.50 10.61 1.84
C ARG A 172 -18.53 11.58 3.03
N ALA A 173 -17.36 12.16 3.37
CA ALA A 173 -17.28 13.14 4.45
C ALA A 173 -18.07 14.41 4.11
N ARG A 174 -17.96 14.91 2.88
CA ARG A 174 -18.72 16.09 2.42
C ARG A 174 -20.22 15.82 2.38
N LEU A 175 -20.66 14.62 1.95
CA LEU A 175 -22.07 14.23 2.02
C LEU A 175 -22.60 14.21 3.46
N ALA A 176 -21.83 13.65 4.39
CA ALA A 176 -22.21 13.61 5.81
C ALA A 176 -22.26 15.00 6.47
N LEU A 177 -21.48 15.97 5.97
CA LEU A 177 -21.42 17.34 6.47
C LEU A 177 -22.30 18.32 5.67
N ALA A 178 -22.92 17.89 4.58
CA ALA A 178 -23.68 18.74 3.65
C ALA A 178 -24.84 19.47 4.34
N ARG A 179 -24.93 20.76 4.12
CA ARG A 179 -26.02 21.63 4.65
C ARG A 179 -27.10 21.98 3.63
N GLY A 180 -26.84 21.68 2.34
CA GLY A 180 -27.76 21.98 1.25
C GLY A 180 -27.40 21.23 -0.03
N ASP A 181 -28.18 21.49 -1.09
CA ASP A 181 -28.07 20.76 -2.37
C ASP A 181 -26.74 21.07 -3.11
N ALA A 182 -26.22 22.27 -2.97
CA ALA A 182 -24.93 22.63 -3.56
C ALA A 182 -23.77 21.78 -3.00
N ASP A 183 -23.75 21.54 -1.67
CA ASP A 183 -22.76 20.69 -1.02
C ASP A 183 -22.87 19.23 -1.48
N ARG A 184 -24.12 18.74 -1.59
CA ARG A 184 -24.40 17.38 -2.07
C ARG A 184 -23.95 17.20 -3.52
N THR A 185 -24.27 18.18 -4.38
CA THR A 185 -23.86 18.17 -5.79
C THR A 185 -22.34 18.14 -5.92
N ALA A 186 -21.62 18.99 -5.18
CA ALA A 186 -20.15 19.00 -5.19
C ALA A 186 -19.56 17.66 -4.73
N ALA A 187 -20.11 17.04 -3.72
CA ALA A 187 -19.68 15.71 -3.26
C ALA A 187 -19.98 14.61 -4.30
N GLN A 188 -21.14 14.66 -4.95
CA GLN A 188 -21.49 13.74 -6.04
C GLN A 188 -20.56 13.90 -7.25
N GLN A 189 -20.10 15.09 -7.57
CA GLN A 189 -19.12 15.32 -8.64
C GLN A 189 -17.79 14.61 -8.35
N LEU A 190 -17.34 14.58 -7.09
CA LEU A 190 -16.16 13.78 -6.71
C LEU A 190 -16.36 12.30 -6.98
N LEU A 191 -17.51 11.74 -6.60
CA LEU A 191 -17.83 10.34 -6.89
C LEU A 191 -17.90 10.07 -8.39
N GLN A 192 -18.52 10.97 -9.16
CA GLN A 192 -18.60 10.85 -10.62
C GLN A 192 -17.21 10.85 -11.28
N GLY A 193 -16.28 11.64 -10.74
CA GLY A 193 -14.91 11.73 -11.25
C GLY A 193 -14.09 10.44 -11.10
N ILE A 194 -14.42 9.60 -10.14
CA ILE A 194 -13.71 8.32 -9.91
C ILE A 194 -14.54 7.09 -10.27
N ALA A 195 -15.85 7.23 -10.50
CA ALA A 195 -16.74 6.09 -10.74
C ALA A 195 -16.29 5.26 -11.94
N GLY A 196 -16.09 3.95 -11.75
CA GLY A 196 -15.58 3.05 -12.77
C GLY A 196 -15.60 1.58 -12.35
N ALA A 197 -15.09 0.72 -13.22
CA ALA A 197 -15.02 -0.73 -12.99
C ALA A 197 -13.61 -1.21 -12.57
N GLY A 198 -12.63 -0.31 -12.50
CA GLY A 198 -11.21 -0.65 -12.35
C GLY A 198 -10.82 -1.11 -10.96
N GLY A 199 -11.15 -0.34 -9.95
CA GLY A 199 -10.74 -0.56 -8.57
C GLY A 199 -11.89 -0.68 -7.59
N PHE A 200 -11.55 -0.85 -6.33
CA PHE A 200 -12.54 -1.02 -5.25
C PHE A 200 -13.36 0.26 -5.02
N TYR A 201 -12.69 1.41 -4.84
CA TYR A 201 -13.36 2.67 -4.55
C TYR A 201 -14.09 3.25 -5.76
N GLU A 202 -13.63 2.95 -6.97
CA GLU A 202 -14.34 3.30 -8.21
C GLU A 202 -15.71 2.57 -8.30
N LYS A 203 -15.73 1.30 -7.89
CA LYS A 203 -16.97 0.51 -7.83
C LYS A 203 -17.90 1.00 -6.72
N LEU A 204 -17.36 1.29 -5.53
CA LEU A 204 -18.15 1.91 -4.45
C LEU A 204 -18.73 3.26 -4.89
N ALA A 205 -18.01 4.07 -5.65
CA ALA A 205 -18.53 5.32 -6.19
C ALA A 205 -19.70 5.08 -7.18
N GLN A 206 -19.63 4.02 -8.01
CA GLN A 206 -20.77 3.62 -8.85
C GLN A 206 -21.99 3.28 -8.03
N GLU A 207 -21.83 2.48 -6.96
CA GLU A 207 -22.94 2.09 -6.06
C GLU A 207 -23.55 3.31 -5.34
N GLU A 208 -22.72 4.22 -4.82
CA GLU A 208 -23.19 5.47 -4.19
C GLU A 208 -23.99 6.37 -5.15
N LEU A 209 -23.66 6.32 -6.43
CA LEU A 209 -24.36 7.04 -7.49
C LEU A 209 -25.60 6.29 -8.01
N GLY A 210 -25.94 5.11 -7.44
CA GLY A 210 -27.05 4.27 -7.90
C GLY A 210 -26.84 3.67 -9.29
N ARG A 211 -25.58 3.54 -9.74
CA ARG A 211 -25.23 3.03 -11.06
C ARG A 211 -24.83 1.55 -10.98
N PRO A 212 -25.26 0.70 -11.91
CA PRO A 212 -24.82 -0.68 -11.94
C PRO A 212 -23.31 -0.77 -12.26
N ILE A 213 -22.61 -1.72 -11.65
CA ILE A 213 -21.24 -2.06 -12.01
C ILE A 213 -21.32 -2.93 -13.28
N VAL A 214 -20.96 -2.34 -14.41
CA VAL A 214 -20.97 -3.01 -15.71
C VAL A 214 -19.53 -3.33 -16.13
N THR A 215 -19.32 -4.55 -16.59
CA THR A 215 -18.03 -4.92 -17.20
C THR A 215 -17.80 -4.06 -18.45
N PRO A 216 -16.66 -3.34 -18.54
CA PRO A 216 -16.34 -2.57 -19.73
C PRO A 216 -16.34 -3.45 -20.99
N PRO A 217 -16.64 -2.88 -22.16
CA PRO A 217 -16.56 -3.64 -23.41
C PRO A 217 -15.13 -4.13 -23.64
N ALA A 218 -15.01 -5.33 -24.23
CA ALA A 218 -13.72 -5.87 -24.61
C ALA A 218 -13.01 -4.91 -25.59
N PRO A 219 -11.69 -4.75 -25.49
CA PRO A 219 -10.94 -3.94 -26.46
C PRO A 219 -11.03 -4.56 -27.85
N ALA A 220 -10.75 -3.75 -28.88
CA ALA A 220 -10.64 -4.24 -30.25
C ALA A 220 -9.65 -5.43 -30.31
N PRO A 221 -10.01 -6.55 -30.92
CA PRO A 221 -9.15 -7.73 -31.00
C PRO A 221 -7.77 -7.40 -31.55
N LEU A 222 -6.76 -8.15 -31.12
CA LEU A 222 -5.42 -8.04 -31.69
C LEU A 222 -5.44 -8.48 -33.14
N THR A 223 -4.75 -7.75 -34.00
CA THR A 223 -4.48 -8.18 -35.37
C THR A 223 -3.45 -9.33 -35.40
N ALA A 224 -3.36 -10.01 -36.52
CA ALA A 224 -2.31 -11.03 -36.70
C ALA A 224 -0.91 -10.44 -36.57
N ALA A 225 -0.69 -9.26 -37.14
CA ALA A 225 0.60 -8.56 -37.05
C ALA A 225 1.01 -8.22 -35.59
N GLU A 226 0.08 -7.77 -34.76
CA GLU A 226 0.36 -7.48 -33.32
C GLU A 226 0.70 -8.77 -32.55
N ARG A 227 0.00 -9.88 -32.83
CA ARG A 227 0.33 -11.17 -32.23
C ARG A 227 1.70 -11.68 -32.68
N ASP A 228 2.00 -11.56 -33.96
CA ASP A 228 3.30 -11.99 -34.50
C ASP A 228 4.43 -11.12 -33.98
N TRP A 229 4.20 -9.82 -33.83
CA TRP A 229 5.16 -8.92 -33.16
C TRP A 229 5.48 -9.41 -31.75
N ALA A 230 4.47 -9.66 -30.91
CA ALA A 230 4.71 -10.13 -29.54
C ALA A 230 5.45 -11.48 -29.51
N ARG A 231 5.06 -12.42 -30.38
CA ARG A 231 5.68 -13.74 -30.50
C ARG A 231 7.11 -13.70 -31.02
N SER A 232 7.43 -12.76 -31.90
CA SER A 232 8.78 -12.59 -32.48
C SER A 232 9.68 -11.69 -31.64
N HIS A 233 9.12 -10.87 -30.71
CA HIS A 233 9.88 -9.95 -29.88
C HIS A 233 10.90 -10.69 -29.02
N ALA A 234 12.20 -10.46 -29.30
CA ALA A 234 13.30 -11.23 -28.72
C ALA A 234 13.31 -11.22 -27.18
N GLY A 235 13.02 -10.07 -26.56
CA GLY A 235 13.00 -9.91 -25.10
C GLY A 235 11.84 -10.66 -24.45
N LEU A 236 10.62 -10.56 -24.99
CA LEU A 236 9.45 -11.28 -24.47
C LEU A 236 9.64 -12.80 -24.59
N ARG A 237 10.20 -13.27 -25.70
CA ARG A 237 10.52 -14.68 -25.90
C ARG A 237 11.53 -15.20 -24.89
N ARG A 238 12.66 -14.49 -24.71
CA ARG A 238 13.69 -14.87 -23.71
C ARG A 238 13.10 -14.91 -22.32
N ALA A 239 12.30 -13.91 -21.97
CA ALA A 239 11.66 -13.83 -20.66
C ALA A 239 10.79 -15.06 -20.37
N LEU A 240 9.86 -15.39 -21.28
CA LEU A 240 8.97 -16.53 -21.10
C LEU A 240 9.72 -17.87 -21.19
N GLN A 241 10.76 -17.98 -22.03
CA GLN A 241 11.60 -19.17 -22.10
C GLN A 241 12.40 -19.37 -20.80
N ALA A 242 12.97 -18.30 -20.24
CA ALA A 242 13.67 -18.37 -18.97
C ALA A 242 12.74 -18.86 -17.84
N ILE A 243 11.50 -18.33 -17.80
CA ILE A 243 10.49 -18.80 -16.83
C ILE A 243 10.18 -20.28 -17.04
N ALA A 244 10.01 -20.73 -18.28
CA ALA A 244 9.67 -22.12 -18.62
C ALA A 244 10.76 -23.13 -18.20
N ILE A 245 12.03 -22.74 -18.23
CA ILE A 245 13.15 -23.59 -17.80
C ILE A 245 13.55 -23.42 -16.33
N GLY A 246 12.71 -22.74 -15.52
CA GLY A 246 12.93 -22.57 -14.08
C GLY A 246 13.76 -21.33 -13.67
N LEU A 247 14.28 -20.56 -14.62
CA LEU A 247 14.99 -19.29 -14.37
C LEU A 247 13.99 -18.13 -14.23
N ARG A 248 13.06 -18.29 -13.27
CA ARG A 248 11.93 -17.37 -13.15
C ARG A 248 12.37 -15.94 -12.80
N ALA A 249 13.32 -15.79 -11.89
CA ALA A 249 13.77 -14.45 -11.47
C ALA A 249 14.38 -13.66 -12.63
N GLU A 250 15.17 -14.32 -13.46
CA GLU A 250 15.80 -13.78 -14.67
C GLU A 250 14.72 -13.41 -15.70
N GLY A 251 13.81 -14.33 -15.96
CA GLY A 251 12.71 -14.12 -16.89
C GLY A 251 11.80 -12.95 -16.48
N VAL A 252 11.48 -12.82 -15.20
CA VAL A 252 10.70 -11.70 -14.69
C VAL A 252 11.44 -10.37 -14.84
N ARG A 253 12.76 -10.32 -14.59
CA ARG A 253 13.57 -9.10 -14.82
C ARG A 253 13.59 -8.71 -16.28
N GLU A 254 13.82 -9.68 -17.19
CA GLU A 254 13.81 -9.47 -18.65
C GLU A 254 12.44 -8.95 -19.12
N TRP A 255 11.34 -9.58 -18.65
CA TRP A 255 9.98 -9.15 -18.95
C TRP A 255 9.72 -7.70 -18.51
N ASN A 256 10.07 -7.39 -17.27
CA ASN A 256 9.86 -6.05 -16.72
C ASN A 256 10.71 -5.01 -17.45
N TYR A 257 11.93 -5.35 -17.84
CA TYR A 257 12.76 -4.45 -18.63
C TYR A 257 12.05 -4.07 -19.92
N TRP A 258 11.62 -5.03 -20.70
CA TRP A 258 11.03 -4.77 -22.01
C TRP A 258 9.64 -4.12 -21.93
N THR A 259 8.83 -4.50 -20.98
CA THR A 259 7.50 -3.90 -20.83
C THR A 259 7.51 -2.53 -20.18
N ASN A 260 8.54 -2.20 -19.36
CA ASN A 260 8.53 -0.99 -18.53
C ASN A 260 9.67 -0.03 -18.76
N LEU A 261 10.91 -0.52 -18.98
CA LEU A 261 12.13 0.25 -18.77
C LEU A 261 12.93 0.52 -20.04
N HIS A 262 12.76 -0.28 -21.10
CA HIS A 262 13.57 -0.19 -22.32
C HIS A 262 13.43 1.16 -23.04
N GLN A 263 12.32 1.84 -22.84
CA GLN A 263 12.05 3.19 -23.34
C GLN A 263 11.25 4.00 -22.33
N LYS A 264 11.26 5.32 -22.47
CA LYS A 264 10.48 6.22 -21.61
C LYS A 264 8.99 5.91 -21.74
N GLY A 265 8.33 5.55 -20.64
CA GLY A 265 6.92 5.17 -20.58
C GLY A 265 6.64 3.68 -20.83
N GLY A 266 7.65 2.87 -21.19
CA GLY A 266 7.49 1.45 -21.49
C GLY A 266 6.74 1.18 -22.80
N MET A 267 6.19 -0.02 -22.94
CA MET A 267 5.33 -0.41 -24.07
C MET A 267 4.02 0.37 -24.05
N ASN A 268 3.48 0.69 -25.23
CA ASN A 268 2.15 1.27 -25.39
C ASN A 268 1.03 0.25 -25.09
N ASP A 269 -0.23 0.71 -25.03
CA ASP A 269 -1.36 -0.15 -24.66
C ASP A 269 -1.56 -1.36 -25.58
N ARG A 270 -1.37 -1.22 -26.90
CA ARG A 270 -1.52 -2.33 -27.86
C ARG A 270 -0.37 -3.34 -27.74
N GLU A 271 0.84 -2.87 -27.53
CA GLU A 271 2.02 -3.70 -27.26
C GLU A 271 1.85 -4.47 -25.94
N LEU A 272 1.38 -3.80 -24.87
CA LEU A 272 1.08 -4.43 -23.58
C LEU A 272 -0.02 -5.49 -23.70
N TYR A 273 -1.06 -5.20 -24.49
CA TYR A 273 -2.15 -6.13 -24.74
C TYR A 273 -1.68 -7.39 -25.48
N ALA A 274 -0.84 -7.22 -26.50
CA ALA A 274 -0.25 -8.33 -27.23
C ALA A 274 0.74 -9.14 -26.39
N ALA A 275 1.58 -8.46 -25.59
CA ALA A 275 2.48 -9.12 -24.63
C ALA A 275 1.69 -9.92 -23.59
N ALA A 276 0.61 -9.35 -23.05
CA ALA A 276 -0.27 -10.04 -22.11
C ALA A 276 -0.90 -11.30 -22.74
N GLU A 277 -1.46 -11.21 -23.96
CA GLU A 277 -2.00 -12.39 -24.66
C GLU A 277 -0.92 -13.47 -24.84
N PHE A 278 0.30 -13.08 -25.19
CA PHE A 278 1.40 -14.02 -25.36
C PHE A 278 1.80 -14.73 -24.07
N ALA A 279 1.78 -14.02 -22.94
CA ALA A 279 2.02 -14.62 -21.63
C ALA A 279 0.86 -15.51 -21.17
N CYS A 280 -0.40 -15.07 -21.36
CA CYS A 280 -1.59 -15.85 -21.05
C CYS A 280 -1.63 -17.18 -21.84
N ALA A 281 -1.33 -17.15 -23.13
CA ALA A 281 -1.27 -18.34 -23.98
C ALA A 281 -0.21 -19.35 -23.51
N ARG A 282 0.80 -18.91 -22.75
CA ARG A 282 1.83 -19.74 -22.13
C ARG A 282 1.57 -20.04 -20.65
N GLN A 283 0.38 -19.67 -20.14
CA GLN A 283 -0.04 -19.87 -18.76
C GLN A 283 0.88 -19.17 -17.73
N VAL A 284 1.61 -18.12 -18.14
CA VAL A 284 2.39 -17.28 -17.24
C VAL A 284 1.48 -16.14 -16.77
N TRP A 285 0.52 -16.51 -15.92
CA TRP A 285 -0.63 -15.68 -15.54
C TRP A 285 -0.24 -14.36 -14.87
N ASP A 286 0.74 -14.39 -13.98
CA ASP A 286 1.21 -13.18 -13.32
C ASP A 286 1.82 -12.16 -14.30
N ARG A 287 2.46 -12.60 -15.38
CA ARG A 287 2.98 -11.71 -16.42
C ARG A 287 1.88 -11.20 -17.34
N CYS A 288 0.90 -12.06 -17.65
CA CYS A 288 -0.30 -11.67 -18.35
C CYS A 288 -1.06 -10.57 -17.61
N ILE A 289 -1.42 -10.80 -16.35
CA ILE A 289 -2.13 -9.85 -15.51
C ILE A 289 -1.34 -8.54 -15.42
N ASN A 290 -0.04 -8.62 -15.10
CA ASN A 290 0.82 -7.43 -14.94
C ASN A 290 0.88 -6.55 -16.19
N ALA A 291 1.02 -7.14 -17.38
CA ALA A 291 1.06 -6.38 -18.62
C ALA A 291 -0.31 -5.76 -18.92
N SER A 292 -1.39 -6.53 -18.78
CA SER A 292 -2.76 -6.07 -19.02
C SER A 292 -3.19 -4.96 -18.04
N GLU A 293 -2.79 -5.01 -16.76
CA GLU A 293 -3.13 -3.97 -15.78
C GLU A 293 -2.52 -2.61 -16.11
N ARG A 294 -1.50 -2.56 -16.94
CA ARG A 294 -0.81 -1.32 -17.31
C ARG A 294 -1.43 -0.59 -18.49
N THR A 295 -2.33 -1.23 -19.24
CA THR A 295 -3.08 -0.52 -20.29
C THR A 295 -3.97 0.54 -19.68
N LYS A 296 -3.96 1.75 -20.26
CA LYS A 296 -4.65 2.94 -19.74
C LYS A 296 -5.93 3.26 -20.51
N GLY A 297 -5.90 3.11 -21.84
CA GLY A 297 -7.01 3.48 -22.72
C GLY A 297 -8.13 2.46 -22.77
N PHE A 298 -7.90 1.23 -22.31
CA PHE A 298 -8.90 0.17 -22.25
C PHE A 298 -8.59 -0.87 -21.18
N MET A 299 -9.54 -1.74 -20.91
CA MET A 299 -9.41 -2.82 -19.94
C MET A 299 -9.89 -4.14 -20.55
N ASP A 300 -9.00 -5.12 -20.68
CA ASP A 300 -9.37 -6.49 -21.02
C ASP A 300 -9.62 -7.31 -19.76
N PHE A 301 -10.88 -7.66 -19.52
CA PHE A 301 -11.26 -8.41 -18.32
C PHE A 301 -10.76 -9.85 -18.33
N ALA A 302 -10.69 -10.49 -19.50
CA ALA A 302 -10.22 -11.86 -19.62
C ALA A 302 -8.73 -11.99 -19.26
N GLN A 303 -7.91 -11.01 -19.65
CA GLN A 303 -6.49 -10.97 -19.28
C GLN A 303 -6.26 -10.52 -17.82
N ARG A 304 -7.06 -9.56 -17.32
CA ARG A 304 -6.89 -9.04 -15.95
C ARG A 304 -7.44 -9.98 -14.88
N PHE A 305 -8.49 -10.74 -15.23
CA PHE A 305 -9.17 -11.65 -14.31
C PHE A 305 -9.28 -13.05 -14.90
N PRO A 306 -8.15 -13.69 -15.27
CA PRO A 306 -8.18 -15.05 -15.77
C PRO A 306 -8.70 -16.01 -14.69
N THR A 307 -9.33 -17.09 -15.12
CA THR A 307 -9.85 -18.13 -14.23
C THR A 307 -9.18 -19.50 -14.54
N PRO A 308 -7.86 -19.61 -14.43
CA PRO A 308 -7.20 -20.91 -14.54
C PRO A 308 -7.59 -21.80 -13.37
N LEU A 309 -7.35 -23.10 -13.49
CA LEU A 309 -7.69 -24.07 -12.43
C LEU A 309 -9.19 -24.04 -12.07
N ARG A 310 -10.03 -23.85 -13.10
CA ARG A 310 -11.46 -23.62 -12.89
C ARG A 310 -12.15 -24.77 -12.15
N GLU A 311 -11.87 -25.99 -12.53
CA GLU A 311 -12.51 -27.18 -11.95
C GLU A 311 -12.24 -27.32 -10.45
N PRO A 312 -10.99 -27.39 -9.97
CA PRO A 312 -10.71 -27.53 -8.54
C PRO A 312 -11.23 -26.33 -7.73
N VAL A 313 -11.07 -25.09 -8.22
CA VAL A 313 -11.57 -23.90 -7.50
C VAL A 313 -13.09 -23.93 -7.37
N VAL A 314 -13.81 -24.18 -8.45
CA VAL A 314 -15.28 -24.20 -8.43
C VAL A 314 -15.81 -25.35 -7.58
N SER A 315 -15.24 -26.55 -7.69
CA SER A 315 -15.63 -27.71 -6.90
C SER A 315 -15.48 -27.48 -5.40
N GLN A 316 -14.28 -27.05 -4.96
CA GLN A 316 -14.00 -26.83 -3.54
C GLN A 316 -14.80 -25.65 -2.96
N SER A 317 -14.92 -24.56 -3.71
CA SER A 317 -15.73 -23.42 -3.25
C SER A 317 -17.18 -23.79 -3.02
N ARG A 318 -17.79 -24.52 -3.96
CA ARG A 318 -19.20 -24.96 -3.84
C ARG A 318 -19.42 -25.94 -2.68
N ALA A 319 -18.45 -26.83 -2.42
CA ALA A 319 -18.52 -27.79 -1.32
C ALA A 319 -18.70 -27.13 0.05
N ILE A 320 -18.18 -25.91 0.20
CA ILE A 320 -18.29 -25.13 1.45
C ILE A 320 -19.28 -23.95 1.34
N GLY A 321 -20.07 -23.87 0.27
CA GLY A 321 -21.06 -22.79 0.06
C GLY A 321 -20.45 -21.43 -0.24
N LEU A 322 -19.19 -21.37 -0.70
CA LEU A 322 -18.48 -20.11 -1.02
C LEU A 322 -18.60 -19.81 -2.52
N ASP A 323 -18.80 -18.53 -2.87
CA ASP A 323 -18.79 -18.12 -4.27
C ASP A 323 -17.39 -18.31 -4.88
N PRO A 324 -17.25 -19.10 -5.97
CA PRO A 324 -15.97 -19.29 -6.63
C PRO A 324 -15.27 -17.99 -7.08
N ALA A 325 -16.04 -16.93 -7.38
CA ALA A 325 -15.47 -15.63 -7.76
C ALA A 325 -14.63 -15.02 -6.62
N TYR A 326 -15.03 -15.23 -5.36
CA TYR A 326 -14.29 -14.80 -4.20
C TYR A 326 -12.93 -15.52 -4.12
N VAL A 327 -12.90 -16.83 -4.32
CA VAL A 327 -11.67 -17.63 -4.29
C VAL A 327 -10.74 -17.27 -5.45
N PHE A 328 -11.27 -17.06 -6.65
CA PHE A 328 -10.46 -16.56 -7.77
C PHE A 328 -9.86 -15.19 -7.47
N GLY A 329 -10.62 -14.28 -6.86
CA GLY A 329 -10.17 -12.97 -6.43
C GLY A 329 -9.05 -13.07 -5.40
N LEU A 330 -9.16 -13.96 -4.42
CA LEU A 330 -8.14 -14.22 -3.41
C LEU A 330 -6.84 -14.74 -4.06
N ILE A 331 -6.91 -15.80 -4.86
CA ILE A 331 -5.72 -16.37 -5.53
C ILE A 331 -5.05 -15.33 -6.42
N ARG A 332 -5.85 -14.54 -7.15
CA ARG A 332 -5.33 -13.46 -7.98
C ARG A 332 -4.58 -12.41 -7.16
N GLN A 333 -5.13 -12.01 -6.02
CA GLN A 333 -4.52 -11.02 -5.14
C GLN A 333 -3.25 -11.54 -4.49
N GLU A 334 -3.25 -12.78 -4.01
CA GLU A 334 -2.18 -13.37 -3.22
C GLU A 334 -0.97 -13.80 -4.07
N SER A 335 -1.21 -14.45 -5.21
CA SER A 335 -0.11 -15.03 -6.00
C SER A 335 -0.16 -14.70 -7.49
N ARG A 336 -1.27 -14.16 -8.01
CA ARG A 336 -1.54 -14.08 -9.44
C ARG A 336 -1.40 -15.45 -10.12
N PHE A 337 -1.89 -16.49 -9.47
CA PHE A 337 -1.88 -17.89 -9.88
C PHE A 337 -0.48 -18.52 -9.96
N LEU A 338 0.49 -18.00 -9.21
CA LEU A 338 1.81 -18.59 -9.07
C LEU A 338 1.78 -19.64 -7.95
N MET A 339 1.92 -20.94 -8.32
CA MET A 339 1.77 -22.05 -7.39
C MET A 339 2.87 -22.14 -6.33
N ASP A 340 4.08 -21.72 -6.65
CA ASP A 340 5.26 -21.73 -5.78
C ASP A 340 5.58 -20.37 -5.16
N ALA A 341 4.61 -19.44 -5.18
CA ALA A 341 4.78 -18.13 -4.57
C ALA A 341 5.12 -18.24 -3.09
N ARG A 342 6.12 -17.46 -2.65
CA ARG A 342 6.53 -17.34 -1.24
C ARG A 342 6.70 -15.90 -0.84
N SER A 343 6.12 -15.55 0.30
CA SER A 343 6.33 -14.22 0.89
C SER A 343 7.58 -14.18 1.76
N GLY A 344 8.09 -12.98 2.03
CA GLY A 344 9.23 -12.78 2.94
C GLY A 344 8.96 -13.23 4.39
N VAL A 345 7.69 -13.43 4.77
CA VAL A 345 7.28 -13.91 6.11
C VAL A 345 6.85 -15.37 6.13
N GLY A 346 6.96 -16.07 4.99
CA GLY A 346 6.76 -17.52 4.90
C GLY A 346 5.37 -17.99 4.44
N ALA A 347 4.47 -17.09 4.01
CA ALA A 347 3.25 -17.49 3.34
C ALA A 347 3.56 -18.17 2.01
N SER A 348 2.83 -19.20 1.61
CA SER A 348 3.15 -20.04 0.46
C SER A 348 1.94 -20.48 -0.37
N GLY A 349 2.18 -20.73 -1.65
CA GLY A 349 1.22 -21.28 -2.59
C GLY A 349 0.24 -20.27 -3.16
N LEU A 350 -0.76 -20.77 -3.89
CA LEU A 350 -1.76 -19.96 -4.60
C LEU A 350 -2.46 -18.94 -3.71
N MET A 351 -2.89 -19.34 -2.52
CA MET A 351 -3.62 -18.49 -1.57
C MET A 351 -2.74 -17.92 -0.44
N GLN A 352 -1.40 -18.04 -0.57
CA GLN A 352 -0.43 -17.50 0.39
C GLN A 352 -0.75 -17.86 1.84
N VAL A 353 -0.99 -19.14 2.09
CA VAL A 353 -1.33 -19.65 3.42
C VAL A 353 -0.07 -19.74 4.30
N MET A 354 -0.16 -19.27 5.54
CA MET A 354 0.92 -19.43 6.50
C MET A 354 1.02 -20.90 6.98
N PRO A 355 2.22 -21.45 7.18
CA PRO A 355 2.40 -22.85 7.58
C PRO A 355 1.66 -23.22 8.88
N ALA A 356 1.55 -22.29 9.83
CA ALA A 356 0.79 -22.50 11.06
C ALA A 356 -0.71 -22.61 10.79
N THR A 357 -1.24 -21.72 9.92
CA THR A 357 -2.65 -21.74 9.49
C THR A 357 -2.95 -23.02 8.73
N ALA A 358 -2.08 -23.43 7.81
CA ALA A 358 -2.26 -24.66 7.05
C ALA A 358 -2.39 -25.90 7.97
N ARG A 359 -1.50 -26.04 8.94
CA ARG A 359 -1.57 -27.14 9.93
C ARG A 359 -2.86 -27.09 10.77
N TRP A 360 -3.28 -25.90 11.16
CA TRP A 360 -4.51 -25.73 11.93
C TRP A 360 -5.74 -26.09 11.10
N THR A 361 -5.82 -25.60 9.84
CA THR A 361 -6.93 -25.90 8.92
C THR A 361 -6.96 -27.38 8.60
N ALA A 362 -5.82 -28.00 8.22
CA ALA A 362 -5.74 -29.41 7.91
C ALA A 362 -6.31 -30.30 9.03
N ARG A 363 -5.99 -30.01 10.29
CA ARG A 363 -6.57 -30.72 11.45
C ARG A 363 -8.09 -30.49 11.55
N LYS A 364 -8.56 -29.27 11.28
CA LYS A 364 -9.98 -28.95 11.35
C LYS A 364 -10.82 -29.67 10.30
N ILE A 365 -10.29 -29.84 9.10
CA ILE A 365 -10.99 -30.51 7.98
C ILE A 365 -10.71 -32.02 7.91
N GLY A 366 -9.95 -32.57 8.87
CA GLY A 366 -9.62 -34.01 8.90
C GLY A 366 -8.67 -34.46 7.79
N LEU A 367 -7.76 -33.57 7.33
CA LEU A 367 -6.73 -33.89 6.36
C LEU A 367 -5.57 -34.60 7.05
N ASP A 368 -5.71 -35.91 7.21
CA ASP A 368 -4.70 -36.75 7.89
C ASP A 368 -3.41 -36.82 7.05
N GLY A 369 -2.27 -36.84 7.77
CA GLY A 369 -0.96 -36.93 7.12
C GLY A 369 -0.46 -35.67 6.46
N PHE A 370 -1.15 -34.50 6.62
CA PHE A 370 -0.69 -33.24 6.06
C PHE A 370 0.70 -32.86 6.59
N VAL A 371 1.61 -32.56 5.66
CA VAL A 371 2.92 -32.00 5.95
C VAL A 371 3.06 -30.59 5.32
N PRO A 372 3.79 -29.66 5.96
CA PRO A 372 3.87 -28.28 5.49
C PRO A 372 4.39 -28.09 4.06
N SER A 373 5.16 -29.02 3.51
CA SER A 373 5.63 -28.98 2.12
C SER A 373 4.51 -29.08 1.10
N GLN A 374 3.39 -29.73 1.45
CA GLN A 374 2.21 -29.87 0.60
C GLN A 374 1.43 -28.55 0.39
N ILE A 375 1.75 -27.50 1.14
CA ILE A 375 1.12 -26.19 0.97
C ILE A 375 1.34 -25.59 -0.43
N ASN A 376 2.37 -26.05 -1.15
CA ASN A 376 2.63 -25.64 -2.52
C ASN A 376 1.98 -26.59 -3.56
N ASP A 377 1.38 -27.69 -3.12
CA ASP A 377 0.56 -28.53 -3.98
C ASP A 377 -0.75 -27.81 -4.30
N ARG A 378 -1.14 -27.83 -5.58
CA ARG A 378 -2.29 -27.10 -6.09
C ARG A 378 -3.58 -27.42 -5.34
N ASP A 379 -3.89 -28.73 -5.28
CA ASP A 379 -5.18 -29.18 -4.78
C ASP A 379 -5.24 -29.04 -3.26
N THR A 380 -4.14 -29.30 -2.57
CA THR A 380 -4.00 -29.12 -1.14
C THR A 380 -4.13 -27.62 -0.76
N ASN A 381 -3.49 -26.71 -1.54
CA ASN A 381 -3.58 -25.27 -1.25
C ASN A 381 -5.00 -24.71 -1.46
N ILE A 382 -5.74 -25.25 -2.46
CA ILE A 382 -7.14 -24.86 -2.70
C ILE A 382 -8.09 -25.48 -1.67
N LEU A 383 -7.76 -26.67 -1.16
CA LEU A 383 -8.57 -27.37 -0.13
C LEU A 383 -8.48 -26.70 1.24
N ILE A 384 -7.28 -26.25 1.64
CA ILE A 384 -6.99 -25.57 2.91
C ILE A 384 -7.51 -24.15 2.92
#